data_ad1da4eaf76d495f2edef7dc619dd8fd
#
_entry.id   ad1da4eaf76d495f2edef7dc619dd8fd
#
_cell.length_a   1.000
_cell.length_b   1.000
_cell.length_c   1.000
_cell.angle_alpha   90.00
_cell.angle_beta   90.00
_cell.angle_gamma   90.00
#
_symmetry.space_group_name_H-M   'P 1'
#
loop_
_entity.id
_entity.type
_entity.pdbx_description
1 polymer ?
#
loop_
_entity_poly.entity_id
_entity_poly.type
_entity_poly.pdbx_seq_one_letter_code
_entity_poly.pdbx_strand_id
1 'polypeptide(L)'
;MPVDLFTHPDFLMHPAPPGFPERPARLTAILDRLHATGLADRCQRPTFEPATTQQITRLHIPGYVARAQHACQAGKQQLDCADVPIGPSSEVVARLATGAALTAIDRLVSGDSTTAFLAARPPGHHAEADRAMGFCIYNHAALAAEHAIQHHRLTRVAILDFDVHHGNGTQHLFESRPDVLYISLHEDPTTQYPGTGFAHETGLGPGQATTLNLPLPAGTTDDHFLQTFTSQAIPALERYEPELLILSAGFDAHTHDPLGHLNLSTDGFTQITQALVALNLPTLSVLEGGYHLDALADCVEAYVRVLLVTT
;
A
#
# COMPACT_ATOMS: atom_id res chain seq x y z
N MET A 1 -12.66 -12.76 13.88
CA MET A 1 -11.29 -13.27 14.09
C MET A 1 -10.37 -12.06 14.38
N PRO A 2 -9.17 -12.26 14.97
CA PRO A 2 -8.34 -11.13 15.36
C PRO A 2 -7.84 -10.34 14.14
N VAL A 3 -7.70 -9.02 14.30
CA VAL A 3 -7.02 -8.13 13.36
C VAL A 3 -5.55 -8.04 13.75
N ASP A 4 -4.65 -8.26 12.81
CA ASP A 4 -3.22 -8.10 13.02
C ASP A 4 -2.79 -6.66 12.71
N LEU A 5 -2.07 -6.01 13.62
CA LEU A 5 -1.44 -4.72 13.40
C LEU A 5 0.08 -4.89 13.38
N PHE A 6 0.66 -4.79 12.18
CA PHE A 6 2.10 -4.82 11.98
C PHE A 6 2.67 -3.41 12.06
N THR A 7 3.56 -3.19 12.99
CA THR A 7 4.35 -1.96 13.12
C THR A 7 5.63 -2.24 13.90
N HIS A 8 6.65 -1.38 13.75
CA HIS A 8 7.93 -1.51 14.45
C HIS A 8 8.55 -0.14 14.72
N PRO A 9 9.22 0.09 15.88
CA PRO A 9 9.90 1.37 16.14
C PRO A 9 10.90 1.79 15.07
N ASP A 10 11.58 0.83 14.44
CA ASP A 10 12.57 1.08 13.41
C ASP A 10 11.97 1.72 12.14
N PHE A 11 10.66 1.63 11.92
CA PHE A 11 10.02 2.36 10.81
C PHE A 11 10.16 3.87 10.94
N LEU A 12 10.40 4.38 12.16
CA LEU A 12 10.69 5.79 12.41
C LEU A 12 12.13 6.19 12.04
N MET A 13 13.03 5.21 11.85
CA MET A 13 14.44 5.45 11.53
C MET A 13 14.69 5.78 10.04
N HIS A 14 13.69 5.59 9.17
CA HIS A 14 13.76 6.11 7.81
C HIS A 14 13.68 7.64 7.86
N PRO A 15 14.76 8.36 7.48
CA PRO A 15 14.84 9.81 7.64
C PRO A 15 13.98 10.55 6.62
N ALA A 16 13.64 11.79 6.95
CA ALA A 16 13.01 12.73 6.05
C ALA A 16 13.71 14.09 6.17
N PRO A 17 13.97 14.80 5.07
CA PRO A 17 14.44 16.19 5.13
C PRO A 17 13.43 17.11 5.84
N PRO A 18 13.87 18.26 6.40
CA PRO A 18 12.96 19.21 7.00
C PRO A 18 11.85 19.64 6.01
N GLY A 19 10.59 19.57 6.47
CA GLY A 19 9.42 19.92 5.65
C GLY A 19 8.99 18.86 4.62
N PHE A 20 9.68 17.73 4.55
CA PHE A 20 9.31 16.65 3.63
C PHE A 20 7.98 16.00 4.06
N PRO A 21 7.05 15.73 3.14
CA PRO A 21 5.71 15.24 3.49
C PRO A 21 5.75 13.81 4.04
N GLU A 22 6.50 12.90 3.42
CA GLU A 22 6.71 11.54 3.92
C GLU A 22 7.75 11.57 5.05
N ARG A 23 7.31 11.53 6.30
CA ARG A 23 8.14 11.74 7.51
C ARG A 23 7.69 10.88 8.68
N PRO A 24 8.58 10.61 9.66
CA PRO A 24 8.26 9.77 10.83
C PRO A 24 6.98 10.19 11.57
N ALA A 25 6.66 11.49 11.60
CA ALA A 25 5.46 12.00 12.27
C ALA A 25 4.14 11.40 11.73
N ARG A 26 4.10 10.90 10.49
CA ARG A 26 2.94 10.21 9.92
C ARG A 26 2.62 8.95 10.74
N LEU A 27 3.61 8.11 10.94
CA LEU A 27 3.43 6.87 11.71
C LEU A 27 3.19 7.15 13.19
N THR A 28 3.87 8.15 13.76
CA THR A 28 3.64 8.58 15.15
C THR A 28 2.18 9.01 15.34
N ALA A 29 1.64 9.86 14.46
CA ALA A 29 0.24 10.32 14.55
C ALA A 29 -0.77 9.15 14.50
N ILE A 30 -0.54 8.17 13.63
CA ILE A 30 -1.36 6.95 13.54
C ILE A 30 -1.30 6.18 14.86
N LEU A 31 -0.11 5.85 15.34
CA LEU A 31 0.07 4.99 16.51
C LEU A 31 -0.44 5.67 17.79
N ASP A 32 -0.17 6.96 17.97
CA ASP A 32 -0.69 7.73 19.10
C ASP A 32 -2.23 7.74 19.13
N ARG A 33 -2.87 7.92 17.96
CA ARG A 33 -4.33 7.87 17.83
C ARG A 33 -4.88 6.48 18.14
N LEU A 34 -4.31 5.41 17.61
CA LEU A 34 -4.75 4.04 17.87
C LEU A 34 -4.58 3.66 19.35
N HIS A 35 -3.53 4.13 20.01
CA HIS A 35 -3.35 3.95 21.44
C HIS A 35 -4.35 4.77 22.27
N ALA A 36 -4.51 6.05 21.96
CA ALA A 36 -5.44 6.94 22.69
C ALA A 36 -6.90 6.45 22.63
N THR A 37 -7.27 5.77 21.54
CA THR A 37 -8.62 5.21 21.36
C THR A 37 -8.76 3.75 21.81
N GLY A 38 -7.67 3.12 22.31
CA GLY A 38 -7.66 1.73 22.75
C GLY A 38 -7.78 0.70 21.60
N LEU A 39 -7.76 1.13 20.34
CA LEU A 39 -7.85 0.22 19.19
C LEU A 39 -6.59 -0.63 19.03
N ALA A 40 -5.44 -0.06 19.36
CA ALA A 40 -4.17 -0.76 19.32
C ALA A 40 -4.13 -2.00 20.23
N ASP A 41 -4.78 -1.94 21.39
CA ASP A 41 -4.82 -3.04 22.37
C ASP A 41 -5.79 -4.16 21.96
N ARG A 42 -6.65 -3.89 21.00
CA ARG A 42 -7.59 -4.86 20.41
C ARG A 42 -7.02 -5.63 19.23
N CYS A 43 -5.88 -5.18 18.70
CA CYS A 43 -5.17 -5.82 17.60
C CYS A 43 -4.09 -6.78 18.12
N GLN A 44 -3.85 -7.88 17.43
CA GLN A 44 -2.67 -8.69 17.65
C GLN A 44 -1.42 -7.97 17.12
N ARG A 45 -0.27 -8.24 17.73
CA ARG A 45 1.04 -7.67 17.36
C ARG A 45 2.01 -8.80 17.01
N PRO A 46 1.90 -9.41 15.81
CA PRO A 46 2.80 -10.48 15.40
C PRO A 46 4.25 -9.98 15.29
N THR A 47 5.19 -10.86 15.63
CA THR A 47 6.62 -10.62 15.36
C THR A 47 6.95 -10.98 13.92
N PHE A 48 7.94 -10.31 13.35
CA PHE A 48 8.40 -10.52 11.98
C PHE A 48 9.87 -10.17 11.84
N GLU A 49 10.49 -10.69 10.78
CA GLU A 49 11.89 -10.46 10.46
C GLU A 49 12.03 -9.68 9.15
N PRO A 50 13.14 -8.99 8.90
CA PRO A 50 13.39 -8.32 7.63
C PRO A 50 13.38 -9.31 6.45
N ALA A 51 12.82 -8.91 5.33
CA ALA A 51 12.84 -9.72 4.11
C ALA A 51 14.28 -9.96 3.63
N THR A 52 14.54 -11.19 3.20
CA THR A 52 15.85 -11.58 2.63
C THR A 52 16.02 -10.98 1.24
N THR A 53 17.28 -10.89 0.78
CA THR A 53 17.58 -10.48 -0.60
C THR A 53 16.85 -11.36 -1.62
N GLN A 54 16.77 -12.67 -1.38
CA GLN A 54 16.07 -13.60 -2.26
C GLN A 54 14.57 -13.30 -2.38
N GLN A 55 13.92 -12.91 -1.30
CA GLN A 55 12.50 -12.54 -1.31
C GLN A 55 12.28 -11.24 -2.11
N ILE A 56 13.11 -10.22 -1.88
CA ILE A 56 13.00 -8.94 -2.59
C ILE A 56 13.32 -9.10 -4.08
N THR A 57 14.32 -9.89 -4.43
CA THR A 57 14.73 -10.10 -5.83
C THR A 57 13.79 -10.98 -6.63
N ARG A 58 12.66 -11.38 -6.07
CA ARG A 58 11.57 -11.99 -6.86
C ARG A 58 10.92 -10.99 -7.83
N LEU A 59 10.87 -9.72 -7.46
CA LEU A 59 10.29 -8.65 -8.29
C LEU A 59 11.26 -7.52 -8.58
N HIS A 60 12.12 -7.15 -7.64
CA HIS A 60 13.17 -6.14 -7.87
C HIS A 60 14.45 -6.79 -8.38
N ILE A 61 15.04 -6.22 -9.44
CA ILE A 61 16.27 -6.80 -10.02
C ILE A 61 17.44 -6.75 -9.03
N PRO A 62 18.33 -7.77 -9.01
CA PRO A 62 19.43 -7.84 -8.05
C PRO A 62 20.35 -6.60 -8.06
N GLY A 63 20.58 -6.02 -9.25
CA GLY A 63 21.39 -4.81 -9.40
C GLY A 63 20.79 -3.58 -8.71
N TYR A 64 19.46 -3.44 -8.70
CA TYR A 64 18.77 -2.39 -7.97
C TYR A 64 18.89 -2.59 -6.45
N VAL A 65 18.62 -3.80 -5.97
CA VAL A 65 18.71 -4.11 -4.53
C VAL A 65 20.11 -3.84 -3.99
N ALA A 66 21.16 -4.26 -4.73
CA ALA A 66 22.54 -3.98 -4.37
C ALA A 66 22.86 -2.47 -4.39
N ARG A 67 22.32 -1.72 -5.37
CA ARG A 67 22.48 -0.26 -5.46
C ARG A 67 21.81 0.46 -4.29
N ALA A 68 20.57 0.08 -3.91
CA ALA A 68 19.87 0.65 -2.78
C ALA A 68 20.65 0.42 -1.47
N GLN A 69 21.11 -0.81 -1.24
CA GLN A 69 21.93 -1.16 -0.08
C GLN A 69 23.22 -0.34 -0.04
N HIS A 70 23.95 -0.29 -1.15
CA HIS A 70 25.20 0.48 -1.23
C HIS A 70 24.98 1.98 -1.03
N ALA A 71 23.91 2.55 -1.59
CA ALA A 71 23.61 3.97 -1.43
C ALA A 71 23.37 4.35 0.04
N CYS A 72 22.63 3.53 0.79
CA CYS A 72 22.40 3.72 2.22
C CYS A 72 23.69 3.57 3.03
N GLN A 73 24.49 2.52 2.78
CA GLN A 73 25.76 2.29 3.46
C GLN A 73 26.79 3.40 3.19
N ALA A 74 26.77 3.98 1.99
CA ALA A 74 27.64 5.08 1.61
C ALA A 74 27.16 6.46 2.13
N GLY A 75 26.03 6.51 2.87
CA GLY A 75 25.49 7.73 3.43
C GLY A 75 24.94 8.71 2.39
N LYS A 76 24.48 8.21 1.23
CA LYS A 76 23.80 9.05 0.24
C LYS A 76 22.51 9.60 0.81
N GLN A 77 22.11 10.79 0.35
CA GLN A 77 20.93 11.50 0.82
C GLN A 77 19.65 11.16 0.03
N GLN A 78 19.80 10.53 -1.14
CA GLN A 78 18.68 10.15 -2.01
C GLN A 78 19.04 8.93 -2.86
N LEU A 79 18.01 8.18 -3.26
CA LEU A 79 18.12 6.99 -4.11
C LEU A 79 17.36 7.26 -5.42
N ASP A 80 18.07 7.12 -6.54
CA ASP A 80 17.57 7.25 -7.93
C ASP A 80 16.92 8.60 -8.27
N CYS A 81 16.00 9.13 -7.45
CA CYS A 81 15.25 10.37 -7.68
C CYS A 81 15.33 11.29 -6.46
N ALA A 82 15.08 12.58 -6.67
CA ALA A 82 15.12 13.58 -5.61
C ALA A 82 13.98 13.41 -4.58
N ASP A 83 12.89 12.78 -4.98
CA ASP A 83 11.72 12.47 -4.16
C ASP A 83 11.86 11.19 -3.32
N VAL A 84 13.02 10.51 -3.37
CA VAL A 84 13.32 9.36 -2.50
C VAL A 84 14.50 9.69 -1.58
N PRO A 85 14.28 10.45 -0.50
CA PRO A 85 15.32 10.67 0.49
C PRO A 85 15.67 9.37 1.21
N ILE A 86 16.95 9.15 1.45
CA ILE A 86 17.44 7.98 2.18
C ILE A 86 18.47 8.37 3.24
N GLY A 87 18.71 7.46 4.15
CA GLY A 87 19.80 7.49 5.12
C GLY A 87 20.35 6.09 5.36
N PRO A 88 21.30 5.93 6.27
CA PRO A 88 21.98 4.64 6.51
C PRO A 88 21.03 3.48 6.85
N SER A 89 19.91 3.75 7.50
CA SER A 89 18.92 2.75 7.91
C SER A 89 17.82 2.47 6.89
N SER A 90 17.63 3.30 5.85
CA SER A 90 16.45 3.27 4.98
C SER A 90 16.23 1.93 4.29
N GLU A 91 17.27 1.31 3.76
CA GLU A 91 17.16 0.02 3.08
C GLU A 91 16.79 -1.11 4.05
N VAL A 92 17.39 -1.13 5.24
CA VAL A 92 17.07 -2.13 6.29
C VAL A 92 15.64 -1.95 6.77
N VAL A 93 15.18 -0.71 6.93
CA VAL A 93 13.80 -0.38 7.30
C VAL A 93 12.82 -0.84 6.20
N ALA A 94 13.13 -0.60 4.93
CA ALA A 94 12.29 -1.07 3.82
C ALA A 94 12.23 -2.61 3.77
N ARG A 95 13.34 -3.31 4.05
CA ARG A 95 13.33 -4.78 4.21
C ARG A 95 12.43 -5.23 5.35
N LEU A 96 12.48 -4.52 6.47
CA LEU A 96 11.65 -4.85 7.64
C LEU A 96 10.17 -4.69 7.30
N ALA A 97 9.78 -3.60 6.60
CA ALA A 97 8.41 -3.39 6.14
C ALA A 97 7.96 -4.50 5.17
N THR A 98 8.82 -4.88 4.22
CA THR A 98 8.55 -6.02 3.34
C THR A 98 8.37 -7.31 4.15
N GLY A 99 9.26 -7.60 5.09
CA GLY A 99 9.17 -8.81 5.93
C GLY A 99 7.88 -8.89 6.73
N ALA A 100 7.41 -7.75 7.25
CA ALA A 100 6.10 -7.66 7.91
C ALA A 100 4.95 -8.01 6.95
N ALA A 101 4.99 -7.49 5.70
CA ALA A 101 4.00 -7.80 4.68
C ALA A 101 3.98 -9.30 4.33
N LEU A 102 5.16 -9.94 4.19
CA LEU A 102 5.24 -11.39 3.92
C LEU A 102 4.70 -12.21 5.10
N THR A 103 5.05 -11.84 6.33
CA THR A 103 4.53 -12.51 7.54
C THR A 103 3.01 -12.35 7.67
N ALA A 104 2.47 -11.19 7.28
CA ALA A 104 1.02 -10.98 7.24
C ALA A 104 0.34 -11.96 6.27
N ILE A 105 0.92 -12.18 5.07
CA ILE A 105 0.41 -13.18 4.13
C ILE A 105 0.44 -14.58 4.72
N ASP A 106 1.54 -14.98 5.37
CA ASP A 106 1.65 -16.29 6.00
C ASP A 106 0.51 -16.52 7.00
N ARG A 107 0.18 -15.52 7.83
CA ARG A 107 -0.86 -15.59 8.84
C ARG A 107 -2.28 -15.57 8.26
N LEU A 108 -2.50 -14.80 7.19
CA LEU A 108 -3.79 -14.75 6.49
C LEU A 108 -4.08 -16.09 5.81
N VAL A 109 -3.10 -16.69 5.15
CA VAL A 109 -3.27 -17.97 4.45
C VAL A 109 -3.39 -19.15 5.42
N SER A 110 -2.70 -19.12 6.57
CA SER A 110 -2.87 -20.14 7.62
C SER A 110 -4.20 -20.04 8.36
N GLY A 111 -4.91 -18.91 8.24
CA GLY A 111 -6.16 -18.67 8.98
C GLY A 111 -5.93 -18.19 10.43
N ASP A 112 -4.71 -17.83 10.81
CA ASP A 112 -4.40 -17.24 12.12
C ASP A 112 -4.99 -15.82 12.26
N SER A 113 -5.25 -15.17 11.14
CA SER A 113 -5.90 -13.87 11.03
C SER A 113 -6.78 -13.82 9.77
N THR A 114 -7.76 -12.92 9.72
CA THR A 114 -8.54 -12.63 8.50
C THR A 114 -8.18 -11.29 7.89
N THR A 115 -7.67 -10.38 8.71
CA THR A 115 -7.27 -9.04 8.27
C THR A 115 -5.98 -8.61 8.94
N ALA A 116 -5.11 -7.98 8.17
CA ALA A 116 -3.86 -7.42 8.66
C ALA A 116 -3.71 -5.97 8.16
N PHE A 117 -3.22 -5.09 9.02
CA PHE A 117 -2.84 -3.73 8.67
C PHE A 117 -1.36 -3.51 8.96
N LEU A 118 -0.60 -3.18 7.94
CA LEU A 118 0.81 -2.83 8.02
C LEU A 118 0.96 -1.31 8.06
N ALA A 119 1.15 -0.78 9.26
CA ALA A 119 1.48 0.63 9.51
C ALA A 119 3.01 0.79 9.46
N ALA A 120 3.55 0.98 8.26
CA ALA A 120 4.99 1.06 8.01
C ALA A 120 5.40 2.29 7.20
N ARG A 121 6.69 2.56 7.18
CA ARG A 121 7.42 3.51 6.34
C ARG A 121 8.75 2.88 5.93
N PRO A 122 9.28 3.22 4.73
CA PRO A 122 8.69 4.01 3.63
C PRO A 122 7.50 3.30 2.97
N PRO A 123 6.68 4.01 2.14
CA PRO A 123 5.65 3.39 1.31
C PRO A 123 6.24 2.54 0.19
N GLY A 124 5.39 1.92 -0.67
CA GLY A 124 5.86 0.93 -1.61
C GLY A 124 5.36 1.01 -3.06
N HIS A 125 4.13 1.45 -3.31
CA HIS A 125 3.42 1.22 -4.57
C HIS A 125 4.05 1.86 -5.82
N HIS A 126 4.91 2.88 -5.66
CA HIS A 126 5.64 3.50 -6.78
C HIS A 126 6.95 2.80 -7.12
N ALA A 127 7.51 1.94 -6.25
CA ALA A 127 8.80 1.31 -6.49
C ALA A 127 8.72 0.34 -7.68
N GLU A 128 9.55 0.60 -8.69
CA GLU A 128 9.67 -0.20 -9.91
C GLU A 128 10.60 -1.41 -9.71
N ALA A 129 10.66 -2.29 -10.70
CA ALA A 129 11.57 -3.44 -10.64
C ALA A 129 13.04 -3.03 -10.46
N ASP A 130 13.43 -1.90 -11.00
CA ASP A 130 14.83 -1.46 -11.10
C ASP A 130 15.08 -0.05 -10.54
N ARG A 131 14.07 0.62 -9.97
CA ARG A 131 14.16 2.03 -9.58
C ARG A 131 13.27 2.37 -8.40
N ALA A 132 13.80 3.19 -7.49
CA ALA A 132 13.05 3.89 -6.45
C ALA A 132 12.40 5.16 -7.02
N MET A 133 11.17 5.46 -6.62
CA MET A 133 10.49 6.72 -6.93
C MET A 133 9.28 6.93 -6.00
N GLY A 134 8.73 8.15 -5.94
CA GLY A 134 7.51 8.43 -5.16
C GLY A 134 7.65 8.05 -3.70
N PHE A 135 8.78 8.37 -3.05
CA PHE A 135 9.10 8.02 -1.66
C PHE A 135 9.36 6.52 -1.41
N CYS A 136 9.12 5.65 -2.40
CA CYS A 136 9.13 4.19 -2.28
C CYS A 136 10.51 3.59 -2.60
N ILE A 137 10.94 2.63 -1.78
CA ILE A 137 12.20 1.88 -1.99
C ILE A 137 11.88 0.47 -2.51
N TYR A 138 11.06 -0.31 -1.83
CA TYR A 138 10.60 -1.63 -2.28
C TYR A 138 9.08 -1.66 -2.31
N ASN A 139 8.50 -2.38 -3.27
CA ASN A 139 7.06 -2.50 -3.39
C ASN A 139 6.53 -3.61 -2.47
N HIS A 140 6.10 -3.21 -1.27
CA HIS A 140 5.66 -4.13 -0.23
C HIS A 140 4.40 -4.90 -0.63
N ALA A 141 3.41 -4.22 -1.22
CA ALA A 141 2.16 -4.83 -1.68
C ALA A 141 2.42 -5.84 -2.80
N ALA A 142 3.26 -5.49 -3.78
CA ALA A 142 3.63 -6.39 -4.86
C ALA A 142 4.43 -7.60 -4.35
N LEU A 143 5.41 -7.40 -3.46
CA LEU A 143 6.19 -8.50 -2.88
C LEU A 143 5.32 -9.43 -2.03
N ALA A 144 4.29 -8.91 -1.34
CA ALA A 144 3.30 -9.71 -0.63
C ALA A 144 2.47 -10.57 -1.60
N ALA A 145 2.00 -10.01 -2.73
CA ALA A 145 1.28 -10.75 -3.75
C ALA A 145 2.15 -11.86 -4.36
N GLU A 146 3.40 -11.55 -4.70
CA GLU A 146 4.35 -12.53 -5.21
C GLU A 146 4.63 -13.65 -4.19
N HIS A 147 4.71 -13.31 -2.90
CA HIS A 147 4.88 -14.29 -1.84
C HIS A 147 3.66 -15.21 -1.73
N ALA A 148 2.45 -14.67 -1.78
CA ALA A 148 1.21 -15.44 -1.79
C ALA A 148 1.18 -16.46 -2.94
N ILE A 149 1.60 -16.07 -4.12
CA ILE A 149 1.62 -16.91 -5.32
C ILE A 149 2.76 -17.95 -5.25
N GLN A 150 4.00 -17.52 -4.98
CA GLN A 150 5.16 -18.40 -5.08
C GLN A 150 5.32 -19.34 -3.87
N HIS A 151 4.99 -18.86 -2.67
CA HIS A 151 5.18 -19.62 -1.44
C HIS A 151 3.92 -20.41 -1.08
N HIS A 152 2.74 -19.78 -1.15
CA HIS A 152 1.47 -20.40 -0.76
C HIS A 152 0.68 -20.98 -1.93
N ARG A 153 1.16 -20.81 -3.18
CA ARG A 153 0.53 -21.36 -4.38
C ARG A 153 -0.89 -20.84 -4.65
N LEU A 154 -1.19 -19.63 -4.19
CA LEU A 154 -2.42 -18.99 -4.62
C LEU A 154 -2.37 -18.70 -6.12
N THR A 155 -3.51 -18.80 -6.77
CA THR A 155 -3.62 -18.69 -8.23
C THR A 155 -4.23 -17.36 -8.67
N ARG A 156 -4.93 -16.68 -7.77
CA ARG A 156 -5.57 -15.38 -8.04
C ARG A 156 -5.42 -14.49 -6.81
N VAL A 157 -4.62 -13.44 -6.95
CA VAL A 157 -4.45 -12.39 -5.93
C VAL A 157 -4.95 -11.07 -6.52
N ALA A 158 -5.68 -10.27 -5.76
CA ALA A 158 -6.03 -8.91 -6.17
C ALA A 158 -5.24 -7.90 -5.34
N ILE A 159 -4.75 -6.84 -6.00
CA ILE A 159 -4.22 -5.64 -5.37
C ILE A 159 -5.16 -4.50 -5.74
N LEU A 160 -5.78 -3.87 -4.75
CA LEU A 160 -6.59 -2.68 -4.93
C LEU A 160 -5.88 -1.51 -4.27
N ASP A 161 -5.63 -0.48 -5.04
CA ASP A 161 -4.91 0.73 -4.67
C ASP A 161 -5.88 1.92 -4.66
N PHE A 162 -6.03 2.56 -3.51
CA PHE A 162 -6.85 3.77 -3.36
C PHE A 162 -6.05 4.98 -2.85
N ASP A 163 -4.73 4.91 -2.95
CA ASP A 163 -3.87 6.08 -2.87
C ASP A 163 -4.27 7.08 -3.95
N VAL A 164 -4.14 8.39 -3.67
CA VAL A 164 -4.50 9.42 -4.66
C VAL A 164 -3.60 9.38 -5.88
N HIS A 165 -2.39 8.81 -5.74
CA HIS A 165 -1.43 8.62 -6.81
C HIS A 165 -1.58 7.24 -7.44
N HIS A 166 -1.40 7.14 -8.75
CA HIS A 166 -1.33 5.84 -9.42
C HIS A 166 -0.11 5.03 -8.97
N GLY A 167 -0.33 3.79 -8.52
CA GLY A 167 0.75 2.87 -8.13
C GLY A 167 1.46 2.25 -9.34
N ASN A 168 2.20 3.08 -10.09
CA ASN A 168 2.88 2.68 -11.32
C ASN A 168 3.81 1.47 -11.14
N GLY A 169 4.53 1.39 -10.01
CA GLY A 169 5.40 0.26 -9.73
C GLY A 169 4.61 -1.05 -9.62
N THR A 170 3.48 -1.04 -8.93
CA THR A 170 2.61 -2.21 -8.81
C THR A 170 2.05 -2.63 -10.18
N GLN A 171 1.55 -1.66 -10.97
CA GLN A 171 1.07 -1.94 -12.33
C GLN A 171 2.15 -2.59 -13.18
N HIS A 172 3.33 -1.98 -13.31
CA HIS A 172 4.39 -2.46 -14.19
C HIS A 172 4.92 -3.84 -13.78
N LEU A 173 4.93 -4.16 -12.48
CA LEU A 173 5.35 -5.48 -11.98
C LEU A 173 4.37 -6.58 -12.37
N PHE A 174 3.08 -6.27 -12.61
CA PHE A 174 2.04 -7.27 -12.85
C PHE A 174 1.28 -7.13 -14.18
N GLU A 175 1.50 -6.08 -14.97
CA GLU A 175 0.73 -5.81 -16.21
C GLU A 175 0.77 -6.93 -17.25
N SER A 176 1.73 -7.84 -17.17
CA SER A 176 1.84 -9.01 -18.07
C SER A 176 1.42 -10.33 -17.38
N ARG A 177 0.85 -10.29 -16.18
CA ARG A 177 0.57 -11.44 -15.35
C ARG A 177 -0.94 -11.64 -15.13
N PRO A 178 -1.50 -12.81 -15.49
CA PRO A 178 -2.93 -13.10 -15.33
C PRO A 178 -3.32 -13.51 -13.90
N ASP A 179 -2.35 -13.85 -13.04
CA ASP A 179 -2.52 -14.31 -11.67
C ASP A 179 -2.62 -13.19 -10.64
N VAL A 180 -2.46 -11.91 -11.08
CA VAL A 180 -2.68 -10.73 -10.25
C VAL A 180 -3.62 -9.75 -10.95
N LEU A 181 -4.74 -9.44 -10.31
CA LEU A 181 -5.59 -8.32 -10.72
C LEU A 181 -5.13 -7.06 -9.99
N TYR A 182 -4.73 -6.04 -10.73
CA TYR A 182 -4.44 -4.72 -10.19
C TYR A 182 -5.57 -3.74 -10.50
N ILE A 183 -6.12 -3.10 -9.46
CA ILE A 183 -7.16 -2.06 -9.58
C ILE A 183 -6.62 -0.81 -8.89
N SER A 184 -6.67 0.34 -9.56
CA SER A 184 -6.25 1.63 -8.97
C SER A 184 -7.32 2.69 -9.19
N LEU A 185 -7.75 3.34 -8.09
CA LEU A 185 -8.58 4.53 -8.10
C LEU A 185 -7.71 5.71 -7.69
N HIS A 186 -7.37 6.57 -8.61
CA HIS A 186 -6.40 7.65 -8.41
C HIS A 186 -6.82 8.93 -9.13
N GLU A 187 -6.21 10.05 -8.79
CA GLU A 187 -6.45 11.31 -9.49
C GLU A 187 -5.93 11.24 -10.93
N ASP A 188 -6.60 11.96 -11.83
CA ASP A 188 -6.32 11.97 -13.28
C ASP A 188 -4.82 12.16 -13.57
N PRO A 189 -4.18 11.22 -14.30
CA PRO A 189 -2.74 11.26 -14.57
C PRO A 189 -2.28 12.46 -15.43
N THR A 190 -3.20 13.19 -16.05
CA THR A 190 -2.85 14.41 -16.79
C THR A 190 -2.49 15.57 -15.85
N THR A 191 -2.88 15.50 -14.59
CA THR A 191 -2.68 16.55 -13.60
C THR A 191 -1.91 16.07 -12.36
N GLN A 192 -1.84 14.77 -12.14
CA GLN A 192 -1.26 14.18 -10.93
C GLN A 192 -0.04 13.29 -11.23
N TYR A 193 0.90 13.27 -10.27
CA TYR A 193 2.03 12.33 -10.26
C TYR A 193 1.52 10.87 -10.22
N PRO A 194 2.17 9.92 -10.87
CA PRO A 194 3.38 10.02 -11.69
C PRO A 194 3.11 10.28 -13.18
N GLY A 195 1.88 10.56 -13.59
CA GLY A 195 1.50 10.80 -14.98
C GLY A 195 1.23 9.51 -15.78
N THR A 196 0.91 8.41 -15.09
CA THR A 196 0.56 7.09 -15.62
C THR A 196 -0.75 6.61 -15.01
N GLY A 197 -1.31 5.49 -15.47
CA GLY A 197 -2.58 4.95 -14.97
C GLY A 197 -3.79 5.44 -15.76
N PHE A 198 -3.61 5.64 -17.07
CA PHE A 198 -4.75 5.96 -17.94
C PHE A 198 -5.70 4.78 -18.05
N ALA A 199 -7.00 5.05 -18.20
CA ALA A 199 -8.03 4.02 -18.28
C ALA A 199 -7.83 3.00 -19.43
N HIS A 200 -7.03 3.36 -20.45
CA HIS A 200 -6.71 2.46 -21.56
C HIS A 200 -5.53 1.52 -21.27
N GLU A 201 -4.80 1.72 -20.17
CA GLU A 201 -3.75 0.82 -19.71
C GLU A 201 -4.41 -0.36 -18.97
N THR A 202 -4.62 -1.46 -19.67
CA THR A 202 -5.44 -2.60 -19.20
C THR A 202 -4.64 -3.90 -19.06
N GLY A 203 -3.31 -3.79 -19.05
CA GLY A 203 -2.39 -4.93 -19.01
C GLY A 203 -1.84 -5.32 -20.37
N LEU A 204 -0.86 -6.21 -20.38
CA LEU A 204 -0.10 -6.60 -21.56
C LEU A 204 -0.08 -8.13 -21.74
N GLY A 205 -0.14 -8.59 -22.99
CA GLY A 205 0.02 -10.01 -23.31
C GLY A 205 -0.89 -10.94 -22.48
N PRO A 206 -0.34 -11.90 -21.70
CA PRO A 206 -1.14 -12.78 -20.85
C PRO A 206 -1.91 -12.05 -19.75
N GLY A 207 -1.44 -10.88 -19.31
CA GLY A 207 -2.08 -10.02 -18.30
C GLY A 207 -3.08 -9.03 -18.89
N GLN A 208 -3.47 -9.17 -20.16
CA GLN A 208 -4.49 -8.31 -20.76
C GLN A 208 -5.81 -8.42 -20.00
N ALA A 209 -6.38 -7.27 -19.61
CA ALA A 209 -7.59 -7.12 -18.77
C ALA A 209 -7.41 -7.49 -17.29
N THR A 210 -6.18 -7.64 -16.80
CA THR A 210 -5.89 -7.76 -15.35
C THR A 210 -5.38 -6.47 -14.72
N THR A 211 -5.39 -5.37 -15.46
CA THR A 211 -5.19 -4.00 -14.93
C THR A 211 -6.45 -3.19 -15.15
N LEU A 212 -6.96 -2.56 -14.10
CA LEU A 212 -8.12 -1.67 -14.15
C LEU A 212 -7.76 -0.32 -13.51
N ASN A 213 -7.49 0.66 -14.35
CA ASN A 213 -7.27 2.03 -13.93
C ASN A 213 -8.57 2.84 -13.97
N LEU A 214 -8.89 3.48 -12.87
CA LEU A 214 -10.08 4.30 -12.65
C LEU A 214 -9.65 5.74 -12.28
N PRO A 215 -9.14 6.51 -13.27
CA PRO A 215 -8.73 7.88 -13.04
C PRO A 215 -9.94 8.76 -12.72
N LEU A 216 -9.80 9.60 -11.69
CA LEU A 216 -10.84 10.45 -11.14
C LEU A 216 -10.44 11.93 -11.31
N PRO A 217 -11.34 12.81 -11.74
CA PRO A 217 -11.02 14.22 -11.85
C PRO A 217 -10.72 14.86 -10.49
N ALA A 218 -9.83 15.83 -10.47
CA ALA A 218 -9.60 16.68 -9.28
C ALA A 218 -10.92 17.23 -8.76
N GLY A 219 -11.07 17.30 -7.44
CA GLY A 219 -12.31 17.71 -6.79
C GLY A 219 -13.36 16.60 -6.60
N THR A 220 -13.06 15.35 -7.02
CA THR A 220 -13.95 14.20 -6.78
C THR A 220 -14.25 14.06 -5.29
N THR A 221 -15.54 14.03 -4.95
CA THR A 221 -16.06 13.85 -3.58
C THR A 221 -16.38 12.39 -3.28
N ASP A 222 -16.76 12.09 -2.03
CA ASP A 222 -17.16 10.75 -1.58
C ASP A 222 -18.19 10.10 -2.51
N ASP A 223 -19.25 10.80 -2.88
CA ASP A 223 -20.33 10.25 -3.72
C ASP A 223 -19.81 9.74 -5.07
N HIS A 224 -18.99 10.53 -5.76
CA HIS A 224 -18.46 10.16 -7.06
C HIS A 224 -17.40 9.04 -6.93
N PHE A 225 -16.53 9.12 -5.93
CA PHE A 225 -15.55 8.06 -5.66
C PHE A 225 -16.26 6.75 -5.36
N LEU A 226 -17.21 6.74 -4.42
CA LEU A 226 -17.98 5.56 -4.03
C LEU A 226 -18.82 5.00 -5.17
N GLN A 227 -19.39 5.86 -6.01
CA GLN A 227 -20.10 5.42 -7.22
C GLN A 227 -19.15 4.65 -8.16
N THR A 228 -17.96 5.20 -8.45
CA THR A 228 -16.96 4.55 -9.31
C THR A 228 -16.48 3.25 -8.66
N PHE A 229 -16.17 3.29 -7.37
CA PHE A 229 -15.71 2.15 -6.61
C PHE A 229 -16.71 0.99 -6.63
N THR A 230 -17.99 1.27 -6.30
CA THR A 230 -19.02 0.24 -6.21
C THR A 230 -19.51 -0.26 -7.57
N SER A 231 -19.48 0.58 -8.61
CA SER A 231 -19.95 0.18 -9.95
C SER A 231 -18.86 -0.45 -10.83
N GLN A 232 -17.56 -0.25 -10.51
CA GLN A 232 -16.47 -0.75 -11.36
C GLN A 232 -15.47 -1.61 -10.60
N ALA A 233 -14.90 -1.14 -9.48
CA ALA A 233 -13.87 -1.87 -8.73
C ALA A 233 -14.44 -3.13 -8.06
N ILE A 234 -15.55 -3.02 -7.32
CA ILE A 234 -16.19 -4.16 -6.64
C ILE A 234 -16.60 -5.24 -7.66
N PRO A 235 -17.33 -4.94 -8.76
CA PRO A 235 -17.65 -5.96 -9.77
C PRO A 235 -16.43 -6.58 -10.46
N ALA A 236 -15.31 -5.86 -10.56
CA ALA A 236 -14.07 -6.43 -11.09
C ALA A 236 -13.48 -7.46 -10.13
N LEU A 237 -13.45 -7.16 -8.83
CA LEU A 237 -13.04 -8.11 -7.79
C LEU A 237 -13.93 -9.36 -7.77
N GLU A 238 -15.25 -9.16 -7.80
CA GLU A 238 -16.22 -10.27 -7.81
C GLU A 238 -16.05 -11.19 -9.03
N ARG A 239 -15.81 -10.63 -10.22
CA ARG A 239 -15.57 -11.42 -11.44
C ARG A 239 -14.24 -12.15 -11.44
N TYR A 240 -13.20 -11.56 -10.84
CA TYR A 240 -11.87 -12.15 -10.78
C TYR A 240 -11.81 -13.28 -9.72
N GLU A 241 -12.68 -13.22 -8.70
CA GLU A 241 -12.73 -14.19 -7.60
C GLU A 241 -11.36 -14.42 -6.94
N PRO A 242 -10.72 -13.38 -6.39
CA PRO A 242 -9.41 -13.53 -5.77
C PRO A 242 -9.49 -14.38 -4.50
N GLU A 243 -8.44 -15.11 -4.21
CA GLU A 243 -8.27 -15.88 -2.98
C GLU A 243 -7.73 -15.00 -1.83
N LEU A 244 -7.13 -13.88 -2.17
CA LEU A 244 -6.52 -12.92 -1.26
C LEU A 244 -6.65 -11.50 -1.84
N LEU A 245 -6.96 -10.54 -0.96
CA LEU A 245 -6.97 -9.12 -1.29
C LEU A 245 -5.80 -8.41 -0.60
N ILE A 246 -5.07 -7.61 -1.35
CA ILE A 246 -4.05 -6.69 -0.83
C ILE A 246 -4.50 -5.28 -1.15
N LEU A 247 -4.40 -4.39 -0.18
CA LEU A 247 -4.75 -2.99 -0.33
C LEU A 247 -3.48 -2.14 -0.23
N SER A 248 -3.17 -1.38 -1.27
CA SER A 248 -2.32 -0.21 -1.16
C SER A 248 -3.19 0.90 -0.58
N ALA A 249 -3.07 1.09 0.74
CA ALA A 249 -3.97 1.93 1.52
C ALA A 249 -3.35 3.31 1.74
N GLY A 250 -3.49 4.20 0.74
CA GLY A 250 -3.21 5.62 0.85
C GLY A 250 -4.41 6.40 1.38
N PHE A 251 -4.16 7.40 2.21
CA PHE A 251 -5.20 8.28 2.77
C PHE A 251 -5.03 9.73 2.30
N ASP A 252 -4.25 9.93 1.26
CA ASP A 252 -3.94 11.22 0.63
C ASP A 252 -5.00 11.70 -0.38
N ALA A 253 -6.02 10.90 -0.67
CA ALA A 253 -7.24 11.37 -1.32
C ALA A 253 -8.14 12.22 -0.40
N HIS A 254 -7.78 12.37 0.89
CA HIS A 254 -8.54 13.17 1.86
C HIS A 254 -8.49 14.66 1.52
N THR A 255 -9.63 15.35 1.68
CA THR A 255 -9.80 16.78 1.35
C THR A 255 -8.78 17.74 1.98
N HIS A 256 -8.12 17.33 3.08
CA HIS A 256 -7.07 18.12 3.74
C HIS A 256 -5.65 17.74 3.33
N ASP A 257 -5.48 16.75 2.47
CA ASP A 257 -4.13 16.32 2.10
C ASP A 257 -3.45 17.34 1.19
N PRO A 258 -2.17 17.68 1.44
CA PRO A 258 -1.46 18.67 0.65
C PRO A 258 -0.96 18.17 -0.72
N LEU A 259 -1.01 16.86 -0.98
CA LEU A 259 -0.43 16.25 -2.19
C LEU A 259 -1.47 15.72 -3.18
N GLY A 260 -2.74 15.66 -2.78
CA GLY A 260 -3.86 15.25 -3.64
C GLY A 260 -4.88 16.38 -3.81
N HIS A 261 -5.69 16.28 -4.86
CA HIS A 261 -6.77 17.23 -5.13
C HIS A 261 -8.15 16.55 -5.15
N LEU A 262 -8.24 15.29 -4.71
CA LEU A 262 -9.52 14.67 -4.41
C LEU A 262 -10.06 15.21 -3.08
N ASN A 263 -11.36 15.09 -2.86
CA ASN A 263 -12.04 15.67 -1.70
C ASN A 263 -12.81 14.60 -0.91
N LEU A 264 -12.13 13.49 -0.60
CA LEU A 264 -12.72 12.47 0.26
C LEU A 264 -12.71 12.92 1.72
N SER A 265 -13.76 12.55 2.43
CA SER A 265 -13.85 12.69 3.88
C SER A 265 -13.39 11.40 4.59
N THR A 266 -13.17 11.48 5.90
CA THR A 266 -12.95 10.29 6.75
C THR A 266 -14.14 9.30 6.66
N ASP A 267 -15.36 9.80 6.47
CA ASP A 267 -16.54 8.95 6.28
C ASP A 267 -16.50 8.22 4.92
N GLY A 268 -16.03 8.87 3.86
CA GLY A 268 -15.78 8.24 2.57
C GLY A 268 -14.84 7.03 2.68
N PHE A 269 -13.71 7.18 3.36
CA PHE A 269 -12.80 6.06 3.63
C PHE A 269 -13.44 4.98 4.49
N THR A 270 -14.31 5.36 5.44
CA THR A 270 -15.08 4.39 6.24
C THR A 270 -16.00 3.55 5.36
N GLN A 271 -16.71 4.15 4.43
CA GLN A 271 -17.62 3.45 3.51
C GLN A 271 -16.86 2.55 2.53
N ILE A 272 -15.70 3.00 2.00
CA ILE A 272 -14.81 2.16 1.20
C ILE A 272 -14.41 0.92 1.99
N THR A 273 -13.97 1.09 3.24
CA THR A 273 -13.54 0.00 4.11
C THR A 273 -14.67 -0.98 4.38
N GLN A 274 -15.88 -0.50 4.67
CA GLN A 274 -17.05 -1.34 4.88
C GLN A 274 -17.39 -2.21 3.66
N ALA A 275 -17.33 -1.62 2.47
CA ALA A 275 -17.56 -2.36 1.22
C ALA A 275 -16.49 -3.43 0.96
N LEU A 276 -15.22 -3.14 1.28
CA LEU A 276 -14.11 -4.11 1.14
C LEU A 276 -14.25 -5.28 2.12
N VAL A 277 -14.57 -4.99 3.38
CA VAL A 277 -14.79 -6.02 4.40
C VAL A 277 -15.99 -6.92 4.05
N ALA A 278 -17.03 -6.37 3.43
CA ALA A 278 -18.20 -7.13 2.99
C ALA A 278 -17.88 -8.21 1.93
N LEU A 279 -16.73 -8.11 1.24
CA LEU A 279 -16.24 -9.15 0.33
C LEU A 279 -15.81 -10.43 1.05
N ASN A 280 -15.58 -10.36 2.36
CA ASN A 280 -15.19 -11.49 3.21
C ASN A 280 -13.96 -12.25 2.70
N LEU A 281 -12.98 -11.52 2.19
CA LEU A 281 -11.69 -12.04 1.71
C LEU A 281 -10.60 -11.86 2.79
N PRO A 282 -9.65 -12.82 2.93
CA PRO A 282 -8.42 -12.53 3.66
C PRO A 282 -7.76 -11.27 3.09
N THR A 283 -7.47 -10.28 3.95
CA THR A 283 -7.06 -8.96 3.47
C THR A 283 -5.82 -8.45 4.20
N LEU A 284 -4.77 -8.09 3.44
CA LEU A 284 -3.63 -7.31 3.90
C LEU A 284 -3.78 -5.86 3.42
N SER A 285 -3.71 -4.90 4.33
CA SER A 285 -3.62 -3.48 4.01
C SER A 285 -2.23 -2.96 4.30
N VAL A 286 -1.59 -2.34 3.32
CA VAL A 286 -0.26 -1.72 3.42
C VAL A 286 -0.44 -0.20 3.37
N LEU A 287 0.04 0.50 4.39
CA LEU A 287 0.01 1.96 4.42
C LEU A 287 0.88 2.53 3.30
N GLU A 288 0.28 3.38 2.47
CA GLU A 288 0.98 4.15 1.44
C GLU A 288 0.97 5.66 1.80
N GLY A 289 0.32 6.52 1.03
CA GLY A 289 0.23 7.96 1.24
C GLY A 289 -0.68 8.41 2.38
N GLY A 290 -0.81 9.72 2.52
CA GLY A 290 -1.50 10.42 3.58
C GLY A 290 -0.54 11.31 4.37
N TYR A 291 -0.62 12.64 4.16
CA TYR A 291 0.41 13.59 4.58
C TYR A 291 -0.10 14.68 5.52
N HIS A 292 -1.41 14.84 5.63
CA HIS A 292 -2.03 15.66 6.68
C HIS A 292 -2.19 14.82 7.94
N LEU A 293 -1.39 15.08 8.98
CA LEU A 293 -1.24 14.18 10.13
C LEU A 293 -2.56 13.85 10.84
N ASP A 294 -3.40 14.87 11.10
CA ASP A 294 -4.67 14.66 11.82
C ASP A 294 -5.65 13.87 10.96
N ALA A 295 -5.79 14.22 9.67
CA ALA A 295 -6.67 13.50 8.75
C ALA A 295 -6.22 12.04 8.56
N LEU A 296 -4.91 11.81 8.42
CA LEU A 296 -4.35 10.46 8.33
C LEU A 296 -4.67 9.65 9.59
N ALA A 297 -4.48 10.24 10.77
CA ALA A 297 -4.77 9.57 12.03
C ALA A 297 -6.28 9.27 12.19
N ASP A 298 -7.16 10.21 11.80
CA ASP A 298 -8.62 10.03 11.81
C ASP A 298 -9.06 8.93 10.84
N CYS A 299 -8.54 8.94 9.61
CA CYS A 299 -8.85 7.92 8.60
C CYS A 299 -8.39 6.54 9.04
N VAL A 300 -7.16 6.39 9.55
CA VAL A 300 -6.66 5.10 10.02
C VAL A 300 -7.40 4.62 11.26
N GLU A 301 -7.77 5.52 12.18
CA GLU A 301 -8.64 5.16 13.30
C GLU A 301 -9.97 4.56 12.82
N ALA A 302 -10.65 5.26 11.92
CA ALA A 302 -11.92 4.81 11.34
C ALA A 302 -11.77 3.48 10.60
N TYR A 303 -10.70 3.34 9.81
CA TYR A 303 -10.33 2.13 9.09
C TYR A 303 -10.19 0.93 10.03
N VAL A 304 -9.32 1.02 11.03
CA VAL A 304 -9.07 -0.07 12.01
C VAL A 304 -10.31 -0.38 12.82
N ARG A 305 -11.12 0.63 13.14
CA ARG A 305 -12.40 0.44 13.83
C ARG A 305 -13.37 -0.43 13.03
N VAL A 306 -13.50 -0.22 11.73
CA VAL A 306 -14.32 -1.06 10.85
C VAL A 306 -13.80 -2.50 10.83
N LEU A 307 -12.49 -2.69 10.66
CA LEU A 307 -11.89 -4.04 10.67
C LEU A 307 -12.21 -4.81 11.96
N LEU A 308 -12.18 -4.12 13.12
CA LEU A 308 -12.40 -4.73 14.44
C LEU A 308 -13.88 -5.00 14.77
N VAL A 309 -14.83 -4.42 14.06
CA VAL A 309 -16.28 -4.63 14.31
C VAL A 309 -16.83 -5.79 13.48
N THR A 310 -16.22 -6.05 12.33
CA THR A 310 -16.69 -7.03 11.35
C THR A 310 -16.02 -8.41 11.49
N THR A 311 -15.05 -8.52 12.38
CA THR A 311 -14.40 -9.78 12.79
C THR A 311 -14.95 -10.28 14.12
#